data_3e6b03264a9645470af5060b55fca3e1
#
_entry.id   3e6b03264a9645470af5060b55fca3e1
#
_cell.length_a   1.000
_cell.length_b   1.000
_cell.length_c   1.000
_cell.angle_alpha   90.00
_cell.angle_beta   90.00
_cell.angle_gamma   90.00
#
_symmetry.space_group_name_H-M   'P 1'
#
loop_
_entity.id
_entity.type
_entity.pdbx_description
1 polymer ?
#
loop_
_entity_poly.entity_id
_entity_poly.type
_entity_poly.pdbx_seq_one_letter_code
_entity_poly.pdbx_strand_id
1 'polypeptide(L)'
;MRLESVAKFHSPKSPMMSDSPRATASDSLSGTDVMAAMGMAQSQAGFGMAAFCGKHELSQNDKQKAINYLMQFAHKVSGKYRGVAKLEGNTKAKVLQVLATFAYADYCRSAATPGARCRDCHGTGRAVDIAKTEQWGRVVEKECGRCKGVGYSRL
;
A
#
# COMPACT_ATOMS: atom_id res chain seq x y z
N MET A 1 6.24 15.43 -2.60
CA MET A 1 7.09 14.39 -1.98
C MET A 1 6.19 13.22 -1.62
N ARG A 2 6.58 11.97 -1.90
CA ARG A 2 5.74 10.81 -1.58
C ARG A 2 5.99 10.38 -0.13
N LEU A 3 4.93 10.08 0.61
CA LEU A 3 4.98 9.69 2.02
C LEU A 3 5.90 8.46 2.25
N GLU A 4 5.91 7.54 1.29
CA GLU A 4 6.76 6.34 1.33
C GLU A 4 8.26 6.69 1.33
N SER A 5 8.66 7.69 0.54
CA SER A 5 10.05 8.13 0.49
C SER A 5 10.47 8.80 1.79
N VAL A 6 9.57 9.60 2.39
CA VAL A 6 9.80 10.23 3.68
C VAL A 6 9.93 9.19 4.78
N ALA A 7 9.01 8.22 4.84
CA ALA A 7 9.04 7.14 5.82
C ALA A 7 10.31 6.27 5.72
N LYS A 8 10.77 5.95 4.50
CA LYS A 8 12.02 5.20 4.29
C LYS A 8 13.25 5.99 4.72
N PHE A 9 13.28 7.28 4.43
CA PHE A 9 14.41 8.16 4.77
C PHE A 9 14.56 8.34 6.30
N HIS A 10 13.44 8.44 7.00
CA HIS A 10 13.41 8.61 8.46
C HIS A 10 13.20 7.31 9.23
N SER A 11 13.36 6.16 8.59
CA SER A 11 13.28 4.85 9.27
C SER A 11 14.40 4.70 10.30
N PRO A 12 14.14 4.06 11.45
CA PRO A 12 15.17 3.80 12.48
C PRO A 12 16.37 2.98 11.99
N LYS A 13 16.26 2.34 10.83
CA LYS A 13 17.38 1.64 10.17
C LYS A 13 18.37 2.58 9.49
N SER A 14 18.02 3.85 9.32
CA SER A 14 18.91 4.86 8.75
C SER A 14 19.68 5.54 9.88
N PRO A 15 21.02 5.43 9.95
CA PRO A 15 21.83 6.04 10.99
C PRO A 15 21.99 7.56 10.85
N MET A 16 21.36 8.18 9.87
CA MET A 16 21.43 9.61 9.61
C MET A 16 20.46 10.39 10.53
N MET A 17 20.74 10.40 11.81
CA MET A 17 20.07 11.24 12.80
C MET A 17 20.73 12.64 12.91
N SER A 18 21.59 13.02 12.00
CA SER A 18 22.08 14.39 11.94
C SER A 18 21.07 15.30 11.21
N ASP A 19 20.01 15.64 11.91
CA ASP A 19 19.19 16.79 11.54
C ASP A 19 20.05 18.05 11.74
N SER A 20 20.77 18.46 10.70
CA SER A 20 21.32 19.80 10.71
C SER A 20 20.12 20.74 10.68
N PRO A 21 20.03 21.73 11.59
CA PRO A 21 18.90 22.63 11.63
C PRO A 21 18.91 23.50 10.37
N ARG A 22 18.20 23.07 9.34
CA ARG A 22 17.85 23.90 8.19
C ARG A 22 16.67 24.76 8.58
N ALA A 23 16.92 25.65 9.51
CA ALA A 23 15.94 26.44 10.25
C ALA A 23 15.44 27.67 9.49
N THR A 24 15.10 27.59 8.21
CA THR A 24 14.55 28.76 7.51
C THR A 24 13.29 28.51 6.70
N ALA A 25 12.77 27.28 6.67
CA ALA A 25 11.46 27.01 6.07
C ALA A 25 10.54 26.46 7.15
N SER A 26 9.62 27.28 7.66
CA SER A 26 8.58 26.91 8.63
C SER A 26 7.67 25.77 8.19
N ASP A 27 7.71 25.38 6.92
CA ASP A 27 6.89 24.33 6.30
C ASP A 27 7.65 23.05 5.96
N SER A 28 8.92 22.90 6.29
CA SER A 28 9.64 21.66 6.04
C SER A 28 9.38 20.68 7.18
N LEU A 29 8.77 19.52 6.85
CA LEU A 29 8.63 18.42 7.78
C LEU A 29 10.01 17.98 8.28
N SER A 30 10.24 18.14 9.59
CA SER A 30 11.46 17.64 10.23
C SER A 30 11.38 16.10 10.42
N GLY A 31 12.52 15.44 10.59
CA GLY A 31 12.55 14.01 10.91
C GLY A 31 11.79 13.68 12.18
N THR A 32 11.83 14.57 13.17
CA THR A 32 11.11 14.44 14.44
C THR A 32 9.59 14.49 14.25
N ASP A 33 9.09 15.37 13.36
CA ASP A 33 7.66 15.48 13.04
C ASP A 33 7.15 14.20 12.38
N VAL A 34 7.94 13.63 11.46
CA VAL A 34 7.62 12.35 10.81
C VAL A 34 7.58 11.22 11.82
N MET A 35 8.56 11.14 12.72
CA MET A 35 8.61 10.11 13.77
C MET A 35 7.45 10.25 14.75
N ALA A 36 7.11 11.47 15.16
CA ALA A 36 5.94 11.74 16.00
C ALA A 36 4.63 11.35 15.31
N ALA A 37 4.45 11.71 14.04
CA ALA A 37 3.28 11.34 13.25
C ALA A 37 3.17 9.81 13.08
N MET A 38 4.30 9.11 12.85
CA MET A 38 4.33 7.65 12.76
C MET A 38 3.96 7.00 14.11
N GLY A 39 4.45 7.54 15.23
CA GLY A 39 4.10 7.06 16.57
C GLY A 39 2.60 7.22 16.87
N MET A 40 2.01 8.37 16.54
CA MET A 40 0.57 8.60 16.65
C MET A 40 -0.23 7.66 15.74
N ALA A 41 0.19 7.48 14.49
CA ALA A 41 -0.46 6.55 13.57
C ALA A 41 -0.40 5.10 14.07
N GLN A 42 0.70 4.70 14.67
CA GLN A 42 0.85 3.36 15.26
C GLN A 42 -0.10 3.14 16.46
N SER A 43 -0.30 4.15 17.30
CA SER A 43 -1.21 4.05 18.46
C SER A 43 -2.68 4.05 18.07
N GLN A 44 -3.08 4.82 17.04
CA GLN A 44 -4.47 4.99 16.62
C GLN A 44 -4.91 4.01 15.54
N ALA A 45 -4.02 3.63 14.64
CA ALA A 45 -4.31 2.82 13.46
C ALA A 45 -3.29 1.66 13.31
N GLY A 46 -3.16 0.83 14.34
CA GLY A 46 -2.15 -0.23 14.40
C GLY A 46 -2.11 -1.15 13.19
N PHE A 47 -3.29 -1.55 12.64
CA PHE A 47 -3.35 -2.32 11.39
C PHE A 47 -2.81 -1.53 10.20
N GLY A 48 -3.28 -0.29 10.01
CA GLY A 48 -2.87 0.54 8.88
C GLY A 48 -1.36 0.81 8.88
N MET A 49 -0.81 1.11 10.05
CA MET A 49 0.62 1.32 10.22
C MET A 49 1.44 0.04 9.98
N ALA A 50 1.01 -1.11 10.51
CA ALA A 50 1.67 -2.38 10.27
C ALA A 50 1.62 -2.77 8.78
N ALA A 51 0.48 -2.57 8.11
CA ALA A 51 0.33 -2.84 6.68
C ALA A 51 1.24 -1.93 5.84
N PHE A 52 1.32 -0.64 6.18
CA PHE A 52 2.20 0.32 5.51
C PHE A 52 3.68 -0.02 5.70
N CYS A 53 4.12 -0.24 6.93
CA CYS A 53 5.52 -0.59 7.23
C CYS A 53 5.93 -1.91 6.57
N GLY A 54 5.05 -2.90 6.57
CA GLY A 54 5.30 -4.18 5.92
C GLY A 54 5.36 -4.07 4.39
N LYS A 55 4.51 -3.22 3.77
CA LYS A 55 4.51 -2.96 2.31
C LYS A 55 5.81 -2.31 1.85
N HIS A 56 6.36 -1.39 2.64
CA HIS A 56 7.57 -0.64 2.31
C HIS A 56 8.85 -1.28 2.86
N GLU A 57 8.75 -2.51 3.36
CA GLU A 57 9.86 -3.30 3.89
C GLU A 57 10.60 -2.62 5.05
N LEU A 58 9.91 -1.73 5.78
CA LEU A 58 10.48 -1.04 6.94
C LEU A 58 10.65 -1.99 8.14
N SER A 59 9.77 -2.99 8.26
CA SER A 59 9.80 -3.99 9.33
C SER A 59 9.19 -5.31 8.88
N GLN A 60 9.94 -6.41 9.03
CA GLN A 60 9.44 -7.76 8.75
C GLN A 60 8.35 -8.20 9.74
N ASN A 61 8.47 -7.78 11.01
CA ASN A 61 7.48 -8.09 12.02
C ASN A 61 6.12 -7.44 11.71
N ASP A 62 6.10 -6.27 11.09
CA ASP A 62 4.87 -5.56 10.81
C ASP A 62 4.09 -6.20 9.65
N LYS A 63 4.77 -6.83 8.70
CA LYS A 63 4.13 -7.69 7.71
C LYS A 63 3.32 -8.81 8.38
N GLN A 64 3.92 -9.51 9.33
CA GLN A 64 3.25 -10.60 10.03
C GLN A 64 2.10 -10.08 10.91
N LYS A 65 2.29 -8.95 11.59
CA LYS A 65 1.23 -8.28 12.35
C LYS A 65 0.05 -7.91 11.45
N ALA A 66 0.29 -7.34 10.27
CA ALA A 66 -0.76 -6.98 9.31
C ALA A 66 -1.57 -8.22 8.87
N ILE A 67 -0.91 -9.33 8.54
CA ILE A 67 -1.58 -10.60 8.20
C ILE A 67 -2.41 -11.10 9.38
N ASN A 68 -1.89 -11.04 10.60
CA ASN A 68 -2.61 -11.47 11.80
C ASN A 68 -3.86 -10.61 12.06
N TYR A 69 -3.80 -9.30 11.87
CA TYR A 69 -4.98 -8.43 11.94
C TYR A 69 -6.02 -8.79 10.89
N LEU A 70 -5.59 -9.07 9.65
CA LEU A 70 -6.50 -9.52 8.59
C LEU A 70 -7.13 -10.87 8.91
N MET A 71 -6.41 -11.80 9.50
CA MET A 71 -6.94 -13.08 9.97
C MET A 71 -8.00 -12.88 11.06
N GLN A 72 -7.73 -12.06 12.06
CA GLN A 72 -8.70 -11.74 13.11
C GLN A 72 -9.97 -11.12 12.54
N PHE A 73 -9.83 -10.20 11.61
CA PHE A 73 -10.97 -9.61 10.91
C PHE A 73 -11.74 -10.67 10.10
N ALA A 74 -11.03 -11.49 9.34
CA ALA A 74 -11.63 -12.56 8.55
C ALA A 74 -12.41 -13.57 9.42
N HIS A 75 -11.91 -13.91 10.61
CA HIS A 75 -12.64 -14.71 11.58
C HIS A 75 -13.95 -14.07 12.02
N LYS A 76 -13.93 -12.76 12.35
CA LYS A 76 -15.13 -12.01 12.77
C LYS A 76 -16.22 -11.98 11.69
N VAL A 77 -15.82 -11.86 10.41
CA VAL A 77 -16.76 -11.73 9.30
C VAL A 77 -17.11 -13.06 8.61
N SER A 78 -16.38 -14.13 8.92
CA SER A 78 -16.50 -15.43 8.25
C SER A 78 -17.92 -16.01 8.27
N GLY A 79 -18.70 -15.76 9.32
CA GLY A 79 -20.09 -16.19 9.44
C GLY A 79 -21.05 -15.56 8.44
N LYS A 80 -20.70 -14.40 7.86
CA LYS A 80 -21.53 -13.71 6.87
C LYS A 80 -21.44 -14.35 5.47
N TYR A 81 -20.42 -15.14 5.22
CA TYR A 81 -20.17 -15.77 3.92
C TYR A 81 -20.46 -17.26 3.96
N ARG A 82 -21.57 -17.69 3.34
CA ARG A 82 -22.06 -19.07 3.37
C ARG A 82 -20.98 -20.12 3.02
N GLY A 83 -20.11 -19.84 2.06
CA GLY A 83 -19.03 -20.75 1.65
C GLY A 83 -18.02 -21.00 2.76
N VAL A 84 -17.66 -19.94 3.52
CA VAL A 84 -16.68 -20.03 4.62
C VAL A 84 -17.34 -20.45 5.93
N ALA A 85 -18.61 -20.07 6.13
CA ALA A 85 -19.38 -20.43 7.32
C ALA A 85 -19.57 -21.93 7.49
N LYS A 86 -19.69 -22.68 6.37
CA LYS A 86 -19.84 -24.14 6.35
C LYS A 86 -18.54 -24.90 6.63
N LEU A 87 -17.39 -24.24 6.58
CA LEU A 87 -16.10 -24.88 6.83
C LEU A 87 -15.86 -25.05 8.32
N GLU A 88 -15.34 -26.19 8.72
CA GLU A 88 -15.10 -26.53 10.12
C GLU A 88 -13.61 -26.54 10.48
N GLY A 89 -13.31 -26.20 11.73
CA GLY A 89 -12.03 -26.40 12.40
C GLY A 89 -10.82 -25.94 11.59
N ASN A 90 -9.90 -26.86 11.37
CA ASN A 90 -8.60 -26.62 10.72
C ASN A 90 -8.72 -26.15 9.27
N THR A 91 -9.73 -26.63 8.53
CA THR A 91 -9.94 -26.23 7.13
C THR A 91 -10.32 -24.77 7.04
N LYS A 92 -11.23 -24.32 7.92
CA LYS A 92 -11.62 -22.92 8.01
C LYS A 92 -10.43 -22.02 8.33
N ALA A 93 -9.61 -22.40 9.33
CA ALA A 93 -8.43 -21.63 9.71
C ALA A 93 -7.43 -21.49 8.55
N LYS A 94 -7.14 -22.57 7.83
CA LYS A 94 -6.24 -22.55 6.66
C LYS A 94 -6.78 -21.66 5.54
N VAL A 95 -8.07 -21.76 5.22
CA VAL A 95 -8.71 -20.92 4.18
C VAL A 95 -8.63 -19.45 4.56
N LEU A 96 -8.94 -19.09 5.82
CA LEU A 96 -8.85 -17.70 6.28
C LEU A 96 -7.41 -17.17 6.26
N GLN A 97 -6.43 -18.01 6.59
CA GLN A 97 -5.02 -17.65 6.49
C GLN A 97 -4.61 -17.35 5.04
N VAL A 98 -5.00 -18.21 4.12
CA VAL A 98 -4.73 -18.01 2.68
C VAL A 98 -5.38 -16.72 2.19
N LEU A 99 -6.66 -16.49 2.52
CA LEU A 99 -7.38 -15.27 2.13
C LEU A 99 -6.71 -14.01 2.70
N ALA A 100 -6.30 -14.02 3.96
CA ALA A 100 -5.58 -12.90 4.59
C ALA A 100 -4.25 -12.61 3.89
N THR A 101 -3.50 -13.65 3.54
CA THR A 101 -2.23 -13.54 2.82
C THR A 101 -2.44 -12.97 1.42
N PHE A 102 -3.45 -13.45 0.68
CA PHE A 102 -3.80 -12.89 -0.63
C PHE A 102 -4.24 -11.43 -0.56
N ALA A 103 -5.09 -11.08 0.41
CA ALA A 103 -5.53 -9.70 0.61
C ALA A 103 -4.34 -8.77 0.90
N TYR A 104 -3.40 -9.22 1.72
CA TYR A 104 -2.18 -8.47 1.99
C TYR A 104 -1.29 -8.37 0.74
N ALA A 105 -1.14 -9.46 -0.02
CA ALA A 105 -0.36 -9.45 -1.26
C ALA A 105 -0.97 -8.50 -2.31
N ASP A 106 -2.31 -8.46 -2.43
CA ASP A 106 -2.99 -7.51 -3.33
C ASP A 106 -2.78 -6.06 -2.89
N TYR A 107 -2.83 -5.78 -1.59
CA TYR A 107 -2.50 -4.47 -1.04
C TYR A 107 -1.05 -4.04 -1.33
N CYS A 108 -0.11 -4.98 -1.26
CA CYS A 108 1.30 -4.71 -1.56
C CYS A 108 1.58 -4.52 -3.04
N ARG A 109 0.70 -4.98 -3.95
CA ARG A 109 0.89 -4.86 -5.38
C ARG A 109 1.08 -3.43 -5.85
N SER A 110 1.96 -3.27 -6.81
CA SER A 110 2.27 -1.99 -7.44
C SER A 110 2.71 -2.22 -8.90
N ALA A 111 2.90 -1.14 -9.64
CA ALA A 111 3.46 -1.22 -11.00
C ALA A 111 4.89 -1.78 -11.06
N ALA A 112 5.60 -1.78 -9.92
CA ALA A 112 6.94 -2.38 -9.79
C ALA A 112 6.89 -3.89 -9.52
N THR A 113 5.73 -4.45 -9.14
CA THR A 113 5.59 -5.88 -8.86
C THR A 113 5.74 -6.68 -10.16
N PRO A 114 6.60 -7.72 -10.20
CA PRO A 114 6.79 -8.55 -11.39
C PRO A 114 5.46 -9.11 -11.91
N GLY A 115 5.21 -8.96 -13.20
CA GLY A 115 3.98 -9.43 -13.87
C GLY A 115 2.69 -8.68 -13.54
N ALA A 116 2.70 -7.71 -12.62
CA ALA A 116 1.52 -6.94 -12.27
C ALA A 116 1.33 -5.68 -13.14
N ARG A 117 2.39 -5.19 -13.76
CA ARG A 117 2.39 -3.96 -14.58
C ARG A 117 1.31 -4.00 -15.66
N CYS A 118 0.50 -2.96 -15.75
CA CYS A 118 -0.50 -2.86 -16.80
C CYS A 118 0.18 -2.82 -18.18
N ARG A 119 -0.26 -3.68 -19.11
CA ARG A 119 0.33 -3.78 -20.45
C ARG A 119 0.01 -2.58 -21.33
N ASP A 120 -1.14 -1.94 -21.14
CA ASP A 120 -1.61 -0.85 -21.99
C ASP A 120 -0.96 0.49 -21.63
N CYS A 121 -0.82 0.79 -20.33
CA CYS A 121 -0.22 2.04 -19.89
C CYS A 121 1.19 1.90 -19.33
N HIS A 122 1.77 0.71 -19.38
CA HIS A 122 3.13 0.43 -18.91
C HIS A 122 3.42 0.95 -17.48
N GLY A 123 2.41 0.91 -16.63
CA GLY A 123 2.53 1.29 -15.23
C GLY A 123 2.21 2.75 -14.90
N THR A 124 1.96 3.60 -15.90
CA THR A 124 1.66 5.03 -15.69
C THR A 124 0.24 5.28 -15.17
N GLY A 125 -0.69 4.35 -15.39
CA GLY A 125 -2.11 4.55 -15.12
C GLY A 125 -2.84 5.42 -16.16
N ARG A 126 -2.10 6.01 -17.11
CA ARG A 126 -2.63 6.94 -18.12
C ARG A 126 -2.46 6.40 -19.53
N ALA A 127 -3.37 6.76 -20.39
CA ALA A 127 -3.34 6.46 -21.81
C ALA A 127 -3.62 7.74 -22.62
N VAL A 128 -3.12 7.82 -23.83
CA VAL A 128 -3.38 8.97 -24.71
C VAL A 128 -4.83 8.92 -25.21
N ASP A 129 -5.54 10.03 -25.11
CA ASP A 129 -6.85 10.21 -25.75
C ASP A 129 -6.65 10.71 -27.17
N ILE A 130 -6.68 9.77 -28.13
CA ILE A 130 -6.39 10.06 -29.54
C ILE A 130 -7.35 11.14 -30.09
N ALA A 131 -8.65 11.02 -29.87
CA ALA A 131 -9.65 11.95 -30.39
C ALA A 131 -9.43 13.39 -29.87
N LYS A 132 -9.17 13.56 -28.58
CA LYS A 132 -8.89 14.87 -28.01
C LYS A 132 -7.51 15.40 -28.39
N THR A 133 -6.54 14.52 -28.56
CA THR A 133 -5.19 14.88 -29.00
C THR A 133 -5.23 15.45 -30.41
N GLU A 134 -5.98 14.82 -31.34
CA GLU A 134 -6.18 15.29 -32.68
C GLU A 134 -6.95 16.63 -32.72
N GLN A 135 -8.01 16.73 -31.92
CA GLN A 135 -8.83 17.96 -31.87
C GLN A 135 -8.03 19.17 -31.30
N TRP A 136 -7.16 18.94 -30.35
CA TRP A 136 -6.48 20.02 -29.64
C TRP A 136 -5.03 20.25 -30.08
N GLY A 137 -4.50 19.39 -30.96
CA GLY A 137 -3.13 19.49 -31.48
C GLY A 137 -2.05 19.29 -30.40
N ARG A 138 -2.40 18.77 -29.20
CA ARG A 138 -1.49 18.48 -28.09
C ARG A 138 -1.89 17.17 -27.45
N VAL A 139 -0.90 16.46 -26.89
CA VAL A 139 -1.15 15.19 -26.20
C VAL A 139 -2.09 15.42 -25.02
N VAL A 140 -3.25 14.74 -25.06
CA VAL A 140 -4.24 14.73 -23.97
C VAL A 140 -4.25 13.34 -23.38
N GLU A 141 -4.01 13.27 -22.08
CA GLU A 141 -4.04 12.01 -21.36
C GLU A 141 -5.41 11.76 -20.72
N LYS A 142 -5.82 10.51 -20.69
CA LYS A 142 -6.97 10.00 -19.94
C LYS A 142 -6.58 8.84 -19.06
N GLU A 143 -7.44 8.47 -18.12
CA GLU A 143 -7.25 7.25 -17.35
C GLU A 143 -7.17 6.01 -18.25
N CYS A 144 -6.24 5.12 -17.96
CA CYS A 144 -6.13 3.86 -18.69
C CYS A 144 -7.38 3.00 -18.44
N GLY A 145 -8.12 2.68 -19.49
CA GLY A 145 -9.37 1.90 -19.40
C GLY A 145 -9.19 0.51 -18.79
N ARG A 146 -8.02 -0.11 -18.99
CA ARG A 146 -7.73 -1.45 -18.50
C ARG A 146 -7.47 -1.47 -16.98
N CYS A 147 -6.65 -0.59 -16.45
CA CYS A 147 -6.28 -0.56 -15.03
C CYS A 147 -7.00 0.54 -14.24
N LYS A 148 -7.86 1.32 -14.88
CA LYS A 148 -8.63 2.41 -14.27
C LYS A 148 -7.74 3.37 -13.46
N GLY A 149 -6.66 3.81 -14.07
CA GLY A 149 -5.74 4.78 -13.47
C GLY A 149 -4.70 4.19 -12.51
N VAL A 150 -4.82 2.93 -12.10
CA VAL A 150 -3.97 2.34 -11.04
C VAL A 150 -2.55 2.00 -11.53
N GLY A 151 -2.37 1.70 -12.81
CA GLY A 151 -1.07 1.34 -13.40
C GLY A 151 -0.70 -0.15 -13.33
N TYR A 152 -1.44 -0.97 -12.58
CA TYR A 152 -1.19 -2.41 -12.43
C TYR A 152 -2.49 -3.21 -12.34
N SER A 153 -2.39 -4.53 -12.51
CA SER A 153 -3.51 -5.46 -12.33
C SER A 153 -3.57 -5.92 -10.87
N ARG A 154 -4.76 -5.96 -10.28
CA ARG A 154 -5.02 -6.61 -8.99
C ARG A 154 -5.06 -8.13 -9.13
N LEU A 155 -4.96 -8.85 -8.01
CA LEU A 155 -5.12 -10.30 -7.94
C LEU A 155 -6.54 -10.74 -8.24
#